data_f4aa6c3da06d23031b15b8623c9ba093
#
_entry.id   f4aa6c3da06d23031b15b8623c9ba093
#
_cell.length_a   1.000
_cell.length_b   1.000
_cell.length_c   1.000
_cell.angle_alpha   90.00
_cell.angle_beta   90.00
_cell.angle_gamma   90.00
#
_symmetry.space_group_name_H-M   'P 1'
#
loop_
_entity.id
_entity.type
_entity.pdbx_description
1 polymer ?
#
loop_
_entity_poly.entity_id
_entity_poly.type
_entity_poly.pdbx_seq_one_letter_code
_entity_poly.pdbx_strand_id
1 'polypeptide(L)'
;LLSLGASHAMSEAPEEAEDFTRMASALLINIGTLTRENEEDIIKIGKIANQQGTPIVFDPVAVGASTYRKNFCQRFLGEVNVTVIKGNASEILTLIDFNTTMKGTDSDSELDSVNIAKKAANTLNTAIVITGEDDIIAKNEKIIKLSNGSPLLTKITGAGCLLGGVLASFLFRNTQPSIDLLVEAVSVYNIAAEFAEQAPHVNGPGTFLSELLDQLYQMNDIAYKNQVKKVEI
;
A
#
# COMPACT_ATOMS: atom_id res chain seq x y z
N LEU A 1 8.45 10.02 4.32
CA LEU A 1 9.20 9.75 3.08
C LEU A 1 10.57 10.43 3.11
N LEU A 2 10.65 11.70 3.51
CA LEU A 2 11.94 12.41 3.62
C LEU A 2 12.94 11.66 4.51
N SER A 3 12.49 11.03 5.59
CA SER A 3 13.33 10.19 6.47
C SER A 3 13.98 9.02 5.73
N LEU A 4 13.34 8.49 4.67
CA LEU A 4 13.89 7.43 3.82
C LEU A 4 14.74 7.97 2.64
N GLY A 5 14.98 9.27 2.58
CA GLY A 5 15.68 9.90 1.47
C GLY A 5 14.84 10.09 0.20
N ALA A 6 13.53 9.83 0.26
CA ALA A 6 12.63 10.04 -0.87
C ALA A 6 12.00 11.44 -0.80
N SER A 7 12.01 12.17 -1.90
CA SER A 7 11.29 13.44 -2.05
C SER A 7 9.87 13.16 -2.52
N HIS A 8 8.91 13.97 -2.09
CA HIS A 8 7.51 13.83 -2.50
C HIS A 8 6.93 15.17 -2.94
N ALA A 9 5.99 15.10 -3.86
CA ALA A 9 5.09 16.20 -4.22
C ALA A 9 3.65 15.70 -4.09
N MET A 10 2.74 16.60 -3.73
CA MET A 10 1.30 16.31 -3.70
C MET A 10 0.63 17.20 -4.71
N SER A 11 -0.18 16.61 -5.58
CA SER A 11 -0.93 17.32 -6.59
C SER A 11 -2.26 16.61 -6.82
N GLU A 12 -3.32 17.39 -6.99
CA GLU A 12 -4.65 16.93 -7.38
C GLU A 12 -5.07 17.53 -8.75
N ALA A 13 -4.20 18.36 -9.36
CA ALA A 13 -4.46 19.05 -10.61
C ALA A 13 -4.01 18.20 -11.81
N PRO A 14 -4.95 17.73 -12.67
CA PRO A 14 -4.57 16.94 -13.85
C PRO A 14 -3.79 17.75 -14.89
N GLU A 15 -3.82 19.09 -14.83
CA GLU A 15 -3.08 19.98 -15.72
C GLU A 15 -1.56 19.86 -15.56
N GLU A 16 -1.09 19.56 -14.35
CA GLU A 16 0.35 19.38 -14.06
C GLU A 16 0.78 17.91 -13.99
N ALA A 17 -0.18 16.97 -14.15
CA ALA A 17 0.08 15.54 -13.98
C ALA A 17 1.16 15.00 -14.92
N GLU A 18 1.23 15.52 -16.15
CA GLU A 18 2.25 15.08 -17.12
C GLU A 18 3.66 15.46 -16.66
N ASP A 19 3.85 16.67 -16.14
CA ASP A 19 5.14 17.13 -15.67
C ASP A 19 5.57 16.39 -14.41
N PHE A 20 4.66 16.21 -13.43
CA PHE A 20 4.95 15.49 -12.21
C PHE A 20 5.24 14.00 -12.47
N THR A 21 4.42 13.31 -13.27
CA THR A 21 4.61 11.88 -13.54
C THR A 21 5.85 11.61 -14.38
N ARG A 22 6.26 12.56 -15.22
CA ARG A 22 7.52 12.47 -15.98
C ARG A 22 8.74 12.50 -15.06
N MET A 23 8.73 13.32 -14.01
CA MET A 23 9.82 13.46 -13.05
C MET A 23 9.78 12.42 -11.93
N ALA A 24 8.60 12.00 -11.51
CA ALA A 24 8.42 11.11 -10.38
C ALA A 24 8.90 9.69 -10.66
N SER A 25 9.46 9.05 -9.64
CA SER A 25 9.84 7.63 -9.69
C SER A 25 8.63 6.70 -9.57
N ALA A 26 7.55 7.14 -8.94
CA ALA A 26 6.27 6.44 -8.80
C ALA A 26 5.17 7.41 -8.39
N LEU A 27 3.93 6.98 -8.56
CA LEU A 27 2.73 7.68 -8.14
C LEU A 27 1.97 6.86 -7.08
N LEU A 28 1.64 7.47 -5.95
CA LEU A 28 0.66 6.92 -5.00
C LEU A 28 -0.70 7.54 -5.26
N ILE A 29 -1.69 6.72 -5.58
CA ILE A 29 -3.09 7.11 -5.62
C ILE A 29 -3.79 6.53 -4.39
N ASN A 30 -4.15 7.41 -3.45
CA ASN A 30 -4.85 7.06 -2.22
C ASN A 30 -6.21 7.76 -2.22
N ILE A 31 -7.28 6.99 -2.08
CA ILE A 31 -8.65 7.50 -2.18
C ILE A 31 -9.27 7.86 -0.82
N GLY A 32 -8.47 8.11 0.19
CA GLY A 32 -8.97 8.49 1.53
C GLY A 32 -9.85 9.72 1.50
N THR A 33 -9.53 10.68 0.63
CA THR A 33 -10.24 11.95 0.45
C THR A 33 -11.08 12.01 -0.84
N LEU A 34 -11.52 10.85 -1.36
CA LEU A 34 -12.34 10.78 -2.57
C LEU A 34 -13.62 11.61 -2.44
N THR A 35 -13.86 12.49 -3.41
CA THR A 35 -15.09 13.28 -3.59
C THR A 35 -15.59 13.16 -5.03
N ARG A 36 -16.80 13.61 -5.29
CA ARG A 36 -17.35 13.62 -6.66
C ARG A 36 -16.58 14.55 -7.58
N GLU A 37 -16.04 15.62 -7.02
CA GLU A 37 -15.32 16.65 -7.73
C GLU A 37 -13.97 16.15 -8.25
N ASN A 38 -13.32 15.20 -7.55
CA ASN A 38 -11.99 14.72 -7.92
C ASN A 38 -11.94 13.34 -8.59
N GLU A 39 -13.08 12.64 -8.76
CA GLU A 39 -13.10 11.31 -9.39
C GLU A 39 -12.47 11.28 -10.79
N GLU A 40 -12.92 12.19 -11.67
CA GLU A 40 -12.45 12.25 -13.04
C GLU A 40 -10.98 12.65 -13.11
N ASP A 41 -10.56 13.55 -12.23
CA ASP A 41 -9.17 14.01 -12.15
C ASP A 41 -8.24 12.89 -11.71
N ILE A 42 -8.62 12.09 -10.70
CA ILE A 42 -7.84 10.93 -10.25
C ILE A 42 -7.67 9.92 -11.40
N ILE A 43 -8.74 9.62 -12.16
CA ILE A 43 -8.65 8.71 -13.31
C ILE A 43 -7.75 9.28 -14.40
N LYS A 44 -7.90 10.58 -14.71
CA LYS A 44 -7.08 11.26 -15.71
C LYS A 44 -5.60 11.25 -15.33
N ILE A 45 -5.27 11.57 -14.07
CA ILE A 45 -3.90 11.52 -13.54
C ILE A 45 -3.33 10.09 -13.66
N GLY A 46 -4.11 9.07 -13.29
CA GLY A 46 -3.71 7.66 -13.43
C GLY A 46 -3.40 7.27 -14.88
N LYS A 47 -4.24 7.70 -15.84
CA LYS A 47 -4.00 7.46 -17.27
C LYS A 47 -2.75 8.16 -17.78
N ILE A 48 -2.51 9.39 -17.36
CA ILE A 48 -1.29 10.14 -17.73
C ILE A 48 -0.07 9.41 -17.18
N ALA A 49 -0.10 8.95 -15.92
CA ALA A 49 0.98 8.15 -15.34
C ALA A 49 1.25 6.87 -16.14
N ASN A 50 0.20 6.17 -16.59
CA ASN A 50 0.35 5.00 -17.47
C ASN A 50 1.02 5.36 -18.81
N GLN A 51 0.65 6.48 -19.44
CA GLN A 51 1.25 6.95 -20.69
C GLN A 51 2.73 7.29 -20.52
N GLN A 52 3.12 7.82 -19.35
CA GLN A 52 4.51 8.16 -19.01
C GLN A 52 5.32 6.93 -18.50
N GLY A 53 4.71 5.76 -18.38
CA GLY A 53 5.35 4.57 -17.81
C GLY A 53 5.72 4.73 -16.34
N THR A 54 4.99 5.56 -15.61
CA THR A 54 5.20 5.78 -14.17
C THR A 54 4.41 4.74 -13.38
N PRO A 55 5.07 3.93 -12.53
CA PRO A 55 4.39 2.91 -11.74
C PRO A 55 3.42 3.53 -10.74
N ILE A 56 2.30 2.85 -10.51
CA ILE A 56 1.23 3.32 -9.62
C ILE A 56 1.06 2.35 -8.45
N VAL A 57 1.15 2.87 -7.22
CA VAL A 57 0.62 2.22 -6.02
C VAL A 57 -0.79 2.72 -5.79
N PHE A 58 -1.75 1.82 -5.68
CA PHE A 58 -3.14 2.15 -5.40
C PHE A 58 -3.53 1.73 -3.99
N ASP A 59 -4.06 2.66 -3.20
CA ASP A 59 -4.54 2.47 -1.84
C ASP A 59 -6.06 2.75 -1.78
N PRO A 60 -6.92 1.71 -1.89
CA PRO A 60 -8.37 1.83 -1.97
C PRO A 60 -9.01 2.04 -0.60
N VAL A 61 -8.54 3.04 0.14
CA VAL A 61 -8.97 3.33 1.51
C VAL A 61 -10.49 3.29 1.65
N ALA A 62 -10.96 2.43 2.56
CA ALA A 62 -12.37 2.28 2.89
C ALA A 62 -13.28 1.92 1.69
N VAL A 63 -12.78 1.19 0.71
CA VAL A 63 -13.56 0.79 -0.48
C VAL A 63 -14.84 0.05 -0.12
N GLY A 64 -14.85 -0.73 0.95
CA GLY A 64 -16.03 -1.46 1.45
C GLY A 64 -17.05 -0.59 2.19
N ALA A 65 -16.71 0.65 2.54
CA ALA A 65 -17.56 1.50 3.37
C ALA A 65 -18.80 2.05 2.64
N SER A 66 -18.77 2.13 1.29
CA SER A 66 -19.90 2.64 0.53
C SER A 66 -19.90 2.13 -0.92
N THR A 67 -21.11 2.02 -1.48
CA THR A 67 -21.30 1.71 -2.91
C THR A 67 -20.60 2.74 -3.81
N TYR A 68 -20.55 3.99 -3.40
CA TYR A 68 -19.86 5.07 -4.09
C TYR A 68 -18.37 4.75 -4.30
N ARG A 69 -17.65 4.39 -3.22
CA ARG A 69 -16.23 4.03 -3.30
C ARG A 69 -16.01 2.74 -4.09
N LYS A 70 -16.89 1.75 -3.92
CA LYS A 70 -16.84 0.51 -4.73
C LYS A 70 -16.93 0.80 -6.21
N ASN A 71 -17.92 1.58 -6.64
CA ASN A 71 -18.13 1.93 -8.04
C ASN A 71 -16.94 2.71 -8.63
N PHE A 72 -16.40 3.67 -7.85
CA PHE A 72 -15.20 4.38 -8.26
C PHE A 72 -14.01 3.43 -8.45
N CYS A 73 -13.71 2.56 -7.48
CA CYS A 73 -12.59 1.62 -7.59
C CYS A 73 -12.77 0.66 -8.78
N GLN A 74 -13.98 0.16 -9.03
CA GLN A 74 -14.26 -0.69 -10.19
C GLN A 74 -13.97 0.05 -11.50
N ARG A 75 -14.42 1.29 -11.62
CA ARG A 75 -14.18 2.13 -12.79
C ARG A 75 -12.68 2.45 -12.93
N PHE A 76 -12.04 2.87 -11.84
CA PHE A 76 -10.61 3.21 -11.83
C PHE A 76 -9.75 2.03 -12.30
N LEU A 77 -9.94 0.84 -11.74
CA LEU A 77 -9.18 -0.37 -12.13
C LEU A 77 -9.53 -0.87 -13.53
N GLY A 78 -10.68 -0.50 -14.08
CA GLY A 78 -11.03 -0.77 -15.49
C GLY A 78 -10.36 0.18 -16.49
N GLU A 79 -9.87 1.33 -16.04
CA GLU A 79 -9.35 2.39 -16.91
C GLU A 79 -7.85 2.68 -16.69
N VAL A 80 -7.30 2.31 -15.53
CA VAL A 80 -5.92 2.60 -15.11
C VAL A 80 -5.20 1.30 -14.73
N ASN A 81 -4.04 1.06 -15.33
CA ASN A 81 -3.16 -0.06 -14.95
C ASN A 81 -2.39 0.34 -13.70
N VAL A 82 -2.52 -0.46 -12.63
CA VAL A 82 -1.79 -0.25 -11.38
C VAL A 82 -0.68 -1.27 -11.22
N THR A 83 0.42 -0.86 -10.61
CA THR A 83 1.61 -1.71 -10.39
C THR A 83 1.48 -2.53 -9.12
N VAL A 84 0.92 -1.92 -8.07
CA VAL A 84 0.71 -2.53 -6.75
C VAL A 84 -0.61 -2.02 -6.18
N ILE A 85 -1.44 -2.93 -5.65
CA ILE A 85 -2.59 -2.56 -4.81
C ILE A 85 -2.24 -2.92 -3.38
N LYS A 86 -2.40 -1.96 -2.46
CA LYS A 86 -2.17 -2.13 -1.03
C LYS A 86 -3.44 -1.81 -0.25
N GLY A 87 -3.85 -2.71 0.63
CA GLY A 87 -5.02 -2.51 1.50
C GLY A 87 -5.07 -3.58 2.60
N ASN A 88 -6.03 -3.49 3.51
CA ASN A 88 -6.30 -4.59 4.44
C ASN A 88 -7.09 -5.72 3.73
N ALA A 89 -7.22 -6.88 4.40
CA ALA A 89 -7.89 -8.05 3.80
C ALA A 89 -9.33 -7.75 3.34
N SER A 90 -10.09 -6.97 4.10
CA SER A 90 -11.46 -6.58 3.75
C SER A 90 -11.53 -5.66 2.53
N GLU A 91 -10.60 -4.71 2.42
CA GLU A 91 -10.49 -3.82 1.27
C GLU A 91 -10.15 -4.61 0.01
N ILE A 92 -9.15 -5.49 0.07
CA ILE A 92 -8.74 -6.31 -1.08
C ILE A 92 -9.84 -7.30 -1.47
N LEU A 93 -10.49 -7.95 -0.50
CA LEU A 93 -11.63 -8.83 -0.78
C LEU A 93 -12.77 -8.07 -1.49
N THR A 94 -13.05 -6.84 -1.05
CA THR A 94 -14.08 -6.00 -1.67
C THR A 94 -13.77 -5.69 -3.14
N LEU A 95 -12.50 -5.49 -3.50
CA LEU A 95 -12.10 -5.21 -4.88
C LEU A 95 -12.33 -6.40 -5.82
N ILE A 96 -12.21 -7.64 -5.35
CA ILE A 96 -12.38 -8.84 -6.18
C ILE A 96 -13.82 -9.36 -6.19
N ASP A 97 -14.64 -8.91 -5.24
CA ASP A 97 -16.05 -9.34 -5.10
C ASP A 97 -17.04 -8.27 -5.57
N PHE A 98 -16.68 -7.45 -6.57
CA PHE A 98 -17.58 -6.41 -7.10
C PHE A 98 -18.94 -6.94 -7.54
N ASN A 99 -19.03 -8.21 -7.98
CA ASN A 99 -20.24 -8.84 -8.50
C ASN A 99 -20.96 -9.74 -7.49
N THR A 100 -20.40 -9.96 -6.30
CA THR A 100 -21.08 -10.73 -5.25
C THR A 100 -21.85 -9.79 -4.34
N THR A 101 -23.16 -9.88 -4.32
CA THR A 101 -23.97 -9.36 -3.22
C THR A 101 -23.55 -10.11 -1.96
N MET A 102 -22.76 -9.47 -1.12
CA MET A 102 -22.37 -10.03 0.18
C MET A 102 -23.64 -10.35 0.98
N LYS A 103 -24.04 -11.59 1.00
CA LYS A 103 -24.79 -12.16 2.14
C LYS A 103 -23.75 -12.25 3.24
N GLY A 104 -24.00 -11.57 4.37
CA GLY A 104 -23.10 -11.42 5.49
C GLY A 104 -22.22 -12.63 5.70
N THR A 105 -20.93 -12.45 5.53
CA THR A 105 -19.94 -13.37 6.02
C THR A 105 -19.85 -13.15 7.51
N ASP A 106 -20.23 -14.17 8.27
CA ASP A 106 -20.06 -14.22 9.71
C ASP A 106 -18.65 -13.78 10.09
N SER A 107 -18.59 -12.94 11.11
CA SER A 107 -17.40 -12.26 11.63
C SER A 107 -16.43 -13.18 12.39
N ASP A 108 -16.38 -14.47 12.12
CA ASP A 108 -15.70 -15.46 12.98
C ASP A 108 -14.68 -16.38 12.28
N SER A 109 -14.25 -16.06 11.07
CA SER A 109 -13.04 -16.69 10.55
C SER A 109 -12.01 -15.58 10.28
N GLU A 110 -10.81 -15.73 10.80
CA GLU A 110 -9.63 -15.03 10.31
C GLU A 110 -9.72 -15.00 8.79
N LEU A 111 -9.96 -13.81 8.23
CA LEU A 111 -10.01 -13.66 6.77
C LEU A 111 -8.70 -14.26 6.27
N ASP A 112 -8.77 -15.35 5.53
CA ASP A 112 -7.59 -16.03 5.00
C ASP A 112 -6.90 -15.10 4.01
N SER A 113 -6.06 -14.20 4.56
CA SER A 113 -5.36 -13.17 3.81
C SER A 113 -4.50 -13.76 2.70
N VAL A 114 -4.02 -15.00 2.85
CA VAL A 114 -3.22 -15.70 1.83
C VAL A 114 -4.09 -16.04 0.61
N ASN A 115 -5.25 -16.66 0.83
CA ASN A 115 -6.16 -16.98 -0.27
C ASN A 115 -6.75 -15.73 -0.93
N ILE A 116 -7.04 -14.69 -0.13
CA ILE A 116 -7.50 -13.38 -0.66
C ILE A 116 -6.41 -12.76 -1.53
N ALA A 117 -5.16 -12.71 -1.07
CA ALA A 117 -4.05 -12.14 -1.83
C ALA A 117 -3.80 -12.90 -3.13
N LYS A 118 -3.81 -14.23 -3.10
CA LYS A 118 -3.65 -15.08 -4.28
C LYS A 118 -4.77 -14.83 -5.30
N LYS A 119 -6.03 -14.87 -4.85
CA LYS A 119 -7.19 -14.62 -5.71
C LYS A 119 -7.14 -13.22 -6.31
N ALA A 120 -6.79 -12.20 -5.51
CA ALA A 120 -6.70 -10.82 -5.96
C ALA A 120 -5.57 -10.62 -6.99
N ALA A 121 -4.37 -11.16 -6.75
CA ALA A 121 -3.25 -11.06 -7.67
C ALA A 121 -3.60 -11.65 -9.05
N ASN A 122 -4.29 -12.80 -9.07
CA ASN A 122 -4.71 -13.45 -10.31
C ASN A 122 -5.88 -12.72 -11.00
N THR A 123 -6.86 -12.23 -10.22
CA THR A 123 -8.04 -11.57 -10.79
C THR A 123 -7.71 -10.18 -11.34
N LEU A 124 -6.88 -9.42 -10.63
CA LEU A 124 -6.52 -8.05 -10.97
C LEU A 124 -5.22 -7.97 -11.79
N ASN A 125 -4.53 -9.10 -11.98
CA ASN A 125 -3.27 -9.19 -12.71
C ASN A 125 -2.23 -8.14 -12.27
N THR A 126 -2.09 -7.95 -10.95
CA THR A 126 -1.19 -6.96 -10.34
C THR A 126 -0.62 -7.49 -9.03
N ALA A 127 0.44 -6.87 -8.53
CA ALA A 127 0.97 -7.20 -7.22
C ALA A 127 0.02 -6.72 -6.11
N ILE A 128 -0.17 -7.55 -5.10
CA ILE A 128 -1.05 -7.28 -3.95
C ILE A 128 -0.23 -7.24 -2.67
N VAL A 129 -0.49 -6.25 -1.84
CA VAL A 129 0.02 -6.13 -0.46
C VAL A 129 -1.17 -6.05 0.47
N ILE A 130 -1.44 -7.11 1.22
CA ILE A 130 -2.44 -7.11 2.29
C ILE A 130 -1.75 -6.79 3.60
N THR A 131 -2.23 -5.75 4.29
CA THR A 131 -1.74 -5.38 5.61
C THR A 131 -2.61 -6.00 6.71
N GLY A 132 -1.95 -6.50 7.78
CA GLY A 132 -2.62 -7.15 8.90
C GLY A 132 -1.71 -7.32 10.11
N GLU A 133 -1.96 -8.32 10.94
CA GLU A 133 -1.03 -8.78 11.97
C GLU A 133 0.22 -9.37 11.32
N ASP A 134 0.01 -10.25 10.32
CA ASP A 134 1.00 -10.61 9.30
C ASP A 134 0.64 -9.92 7.99
N ASP A 135 1.62 -9.37 7.29
CA ASP A 135 1.40 -8.82 5.96
C ASP A 135 1.62 -9.89 4.89
N ILE A 136 0.75 -9.91 3.89
CA ILE A 136 0.83 -10.86 2.78
C ILE A 136 1.12 -10.13 1.48
N ILE A 137 2.19 -10.53 0.82
CA ILE A 137 2.58 -9.99 -0.49
C ILE A 137 2.42 -11.08 -1.53
N ALA A 138 1.58 -10.84 -2.54
CA ALA A 138 1.34 -11.78 -3.63
C ALA A 138 1.66 -11.13 -4.97
N LYS A 139 2.36 -11.85 -5.82
CA LYS A 139 2.61 -11.49 -7.21
C LYS A 139 2.78 -12.74 -8.06
N ASN A 140 1.98 -12.87 -9.12
CA ASN A 140 1.89 -14.09 -9.91
C ASN A 140 1.58 -15.28 -8.99
N GLU A 141 2.35 -16.38 -9.09
CA GLU A 141 2.17 -17.56 -8.24
C GLU A 141 2.93 -17.51 -6.91
N LYS A 142 3.73 -16.45 -6.67
CA LYS A 142 4.53 -16.31 -5.44
C LYS A 142 3.77 -15.55 -4.37
N ILE A 143 3.84 -16.07 -3.15
CA ILE A 143 3.23 -15.45 -1.97
C ILE A 143 4.26 -15.45 -0.84
N ILE A 144 4.48 -14.29 -0.27
CA ILE A 144 5.37 -14.10 0.89
C ILE A 144 4.55 -13.55 2.06
N LYS A 145 4.72 -14.18 3.21
CA LYS A 145 4.20 -13.71 4.48
C LYS A 145 5.32 -12.99 5.24
N LEU A 146 5.00 -11.83 5.80
CA LEU A 146 5.87 -11.03 6.66
C LEU A 146 5.26 -10.93 8.04
N SER A 147 6.05 -11.27 9.07
CA SER A 147 5.63 -11.22 10.48
C SER A 147 6.34 -10.12 11.28
N ASN A 148 6.88 -9.12 10.60
CA ASN A 148 7.38 -7.89 11.22
C ASN A 148 6.25 -6.88 11.39
N GLY A 149 6.35 -6.03 12.41
CA GLY A 149 5.41 -4.94 12.63
C GLY A 149 5.21 -4.60 14.10
N SER A 150 4.39 -3.59 14.34
CA SER A 150 4.03 -3.14 15.68
C SER A 150 2.52 -2.90 15.78
N PRO A 151 1.84 -3.35 16.84
CA PRO A 151 0.45 -3.03 17.06
C PRO A 151 0.19 -1.53 17.25
N LEU A 152 1.21 -0.73 17.58
CA LEU A 152 1.09 0.72 17.69
C LEU A 152 0.81 1.40 16.33
N LEU A 153 1.14 0.75 15.21
CA LEU A 153 0.73 1.23 13.88
C LEU A 153 -0.80 1.38 13.74
N THR A 154 -1.57 0.52 14.41
CA THR A 154 -3.04 0.61 14.40
C THR A 154 -3.58 1.78 15.24
N LYS A 155 -2.74 2.42 16.03
CA LYS A 155 -3.09 3.53 16.93
C LYS A 155 -2.76 4.92 16.35
N ILE A 156 -2.17 4.96 15.16
CA ILE A 156 -1.86 6.21 14.46
C ILE A 156 -2.62 6.30 13.14
N THR A 157 -3.32 7.41 12.95
CA THR A 157 -4.01 7.69 11.69
C THR A 157 -3.00 7.87 10.57
N GLY A 158 -3.22 7.23 9.44
CA GLY A 158 -2.37 7.37 8.26
C GLY A 158 -1.18 6.41 8.19
N ALA A 159 -0.98 5.51 9.16
CA ALA A 159 0.09 4.52 9.11
C ALA A 159 0.04 3.68 7.82
N GLY A 160 -1.16 3.20 7.45
CA GLY A 160 -1.34 2.49 6.19
C GLY A 160 -1.07 3.35 4.95
N CYS A 161 -1.49 4.61 4.96
CA CYS A 161 -1.21 5.56 3.87
C CYS A 161 0.30 5.85 3.76
N LEU A 162 1.01 5.95 4.88
CA LEU A 162 2.46 6.12 4.90
C LEU A 162 3.18 4.92 4.28
N LEU A 163 2.75 3.69 4.58
CA LEU A 163 3.26 2.49 3.93
C LEU A 163 3.05 2.52 2.41
N GLY A 164 1.91 3.03 1.93
CA GLY A 164 1.69 3.25 0.49
C GLY A 164 2.74 4.16 -0.14
N GLY A 165 3.12 5.24 0.56
CA GLY A 165 4.21 6.12 0.15
C GLY A 165 5.58 5.44 0.19
N VAL A 166 5.85 4.61 1.20
CA VAL A 166 7.09 3.81 1.29
C VAL A 166 7.16 2.85 0.09
N LEU A 167 6.11 2.10 -0.20
CA LEU A 167 6.04 1.23 -1.37
C LEU A 167 6.35 2.00 -2.67
N ALA A 168 5.72 3.16 -2.85
CA ALA A 168 5.97 3.99 -4.03
C ALA A 168 7.45 4.42 -4.12
N SER A 169 8.08 4.77 -3.00
CA SER A 169 9.48 5.20 -2.98
C SER A 169 10.47 4.10 -3.41
N PHE A 170 10.12 2.83 -3.27
CA PHE A 170 10.95 1.69 -3.69
C PHE A 170 10.80 1.32 -5.16
N LEU A 171 9.77 1.78 -5.86
CA LEU A 171 9.51 1.34 -7.24
C LEU A 171 10.50 1.86 -8.28
N PHE A 172 11.08 3.07 -8.11
CA PHE A 172 12.12 3.63 -8.99
C PHE A 172 11.82 3.50 -10.50
N ARG A 173 10.62 3.88 -10.93
CA ARG A 173 10.09 3.73 -12.31
C ARG A 173 9.94 2.27 -12.78
N ASN A 174 9.98 1.32 -11.88
CA ASN A 174 9.79 -0.08 -12.21
C ASN A 174 8.29 -0.44 -12.18
N THR A 175 7.69 -0.59 -13.35
CA THR A 175 6.28 -1.00 -13.51
C THR A 175 6.06 -2.50 -13.32
N GLN A 176 7.15 -3.29 -13.23
CA GLN A 176 7.11 -4.74 -13.00
C GLN A 176 8.06 -5.12 -11.85
N PRO A 177 7.85 -4.59 -10.62
CA PRO A 177 8.73 -4.86 -9.50
C PRO A 177 8.78 -6.36 -9.19
N SER A 178 9.94 -6.85 -8.74
CA SER A 178 10.02 -8.19 -8.17
C SER A 178 9.24 -8.26 -6.86
N ILE A 179 8.82 -9.45 -6.47
CA ILE A 179 8.19 -9.63 -5.16
C ILE A 179 9.16 -9.28 -4.03
N ASP A 180 10.45 -9.57 -4.20
CA ASP A 180 11.49 -9.25 -3.20
C ASP A 180 11.62 -7.74 -2.96
N LEU A 181 11.48 -6.90 -4.00
CA LEU A 181 11.47 -5.45 -3.83
C LEU A 181 10.29 -4.98 -2.98
N LEU A 182 9.10 -5.56 -3.19
CA LEU A 182 7.92 -5.23 -2.39
C LEU A 182 8.06 -5.73 -0.95
N VAL A 183 8.62 -6.91 -0.77
CA VAL A 183 8.96 -7.46 0.55
C VAL A 183 9.93 -6.54 1.29
N GLU A 184 10.96 -6.05 0.61
CA GLU A 184 11.93 -5.11 1.19
C GLU A 184 11.24 -3.82 1.63
N ALA A 185 10.43 -3.21 0.77
CA ALA A 185 9.70 -1.98 1.09
C ALA A 185 8.81 -2.11 2.33
N VAL A 186 8.00 -3.18 2.40
CA VAL A 186 7.12 -3.44 3.55
C VAL A 186 7.93 -3.74 4.81
N SER A 187 8.97 -4.59 4.68
CA SER A 187 9.80 -4.96 5.83
C SER A 187 10.57 -3.79 6.42
N VAL A 188 11.10 -2.88 5.60
CA VAL A 188 11.78 -1.66 6.07
C VAL A 188 10.84 -0.83 6.96
N TYR A 189 9.61 -0.64 6.55
CA TYR A 189 8.61 0.07 7.33
C TYR A 189 8.26 -0.64 8.65
N ASN A 190 8.03 -1.93 8.59
CA ASN A 190 7.63 -2.74 9.73
C ASN A 190 8.75 -2.92 10.76
N ILE A 191 9.98 -3.12 10.31
CA ILE A 191 11.16 -3.22 11.18
C ILE A 191 11.42 -1.88 11.88
N ALA A 192 11.28 -0.76 11.17
CA ALA A 192 11.35 0.56 11.79
C ALA A 192 10.28 0.74 12.89
N ALA A 193 9.08 0.20 12.67
CA ALA A 193 8.02 0.20 13.67
C ALA A 193 8.35 -0.68 14.89
N GLU A 194 8.96 -1.86 14.70
CA GLU A 194 9.43 -2.70 15.80
C GLU A 194 10.49 -1.97 16.64
N PHE A 195 11.47 -1.33 16.01
CA PHE A 195 12.49 -0.56 16.72
C PHE A 195 11.90 0.64 17.44
N ALA A 196 10.96 1.34 16.82
CA ALA A 196 10.27 2.45 17.44
C ALA A 196 9.50 2.05 18.70
N GLU A 197 8.79 0.91 18.66
CA GLU A 197 8.06 0.38 19.82
C GLU A 197 9.01 0.02 20.99
N GLN A 198 10.19 -0.50 20.66
CA GLN A 198 11.18 -0.92 21.66
C GLN A 198 11.99 0.23 22.27
N ALA A 199 11.90 1.43 21.72
CA ALA A 199 12.66 2.57 22.22
C ALA A 199 12.19 3.00 23.62
N PRO A 200 13.12 3.16 24.60
CA PRO A 200 12.77 3.33 26.03
C PRO A 200 11.91 4.56 26.34
N HIS A 201 11.93 5.57 25.48
CA HIS A 201 11.17 6.81 25.65
C HIS A 201 9.79 6.79 24.97
N VAL A 202 9.45 5.70 24.27
CA VAL A 202 8.15 5.55 23.62
C VAL A 202 7.12 5.08 24.64
N ASN A 203 6.15 5.97 24.93
CA ASN A 203 5.13 5.73 25.94
C ASN A 203 3.70 5.66 25.34
N GLY A 204 3.58 5.72 24.01
CA GLY A 204 2.29 5.69 23.33
C GLY A 204 2.35 6.19 21.90
N PRO A 205 1.20 6.30 21.21
CA PRO A 205 1.16 6.60 19.77
C PRO A 205 1.87 7.89 19.35
N GLY A 206 1.86 8.93 20.19
CA GLY A 206 2.49 10.21 19.86
C GLY A 206 4.02 10.11 19.80
N THR A 207 4.65 9.55 20.85
CA THR A 207 6.09 9.32 20.87
C THR A 207 6.51 8.23 19.88
N PHE A 208 5.67 7.21 19.68
CA PHE A 208 5.90 6.18 18.68
C PHE A 208 5.99 6.75 17.26
N LEU A 209 5.08 7.66 16.86
CA LEU A 209 5.11 8.24 15.51
C LEU A 209 6.41 9.01 15.26
N SER A 210 6.86 9.79 16.24
CA SER A 210 8.13 10.52 16.10
C SER A 210 9.30 9.54 15.97
N GLU A 211 9.35 8.54 16.84
CA GLU A 211 10.41 7.52 16.82
C GLU A 211 10.38 6.68 15.54
N LEU A 212 9.20 6.34 15.01
CA LEU A 212 9.08 5.65 13.72
C LEU A 212 9.79 6.41 12.59
N LEU A 213 9.66 7.75 12.56
CA LEU A 213 10.33 8.57 11.56
C LEU A 213 11.85 8.56 11.75
N ASP A 214 12.33 8.56 13.00
CA ASP A 214 13.75 8.48 13.33
C ASP A 214 14.33 7.10 12.98
N GLN A 215 13.59 6.02 13.24
CA GLN A 215 14.00 4.66 12.87
C GLN A 215 14.00 4.45 11.34
N LEU A 216 13.06 5.03 10.61
CA LEU A 216 13.09 5.05 9.15
C LEU A 216 14.33 5.79 8.60
N TYR A 217 14.75 6.87 9.26
CA TYR A 217 15.96 7.61 8.89
C TYR A 217 17.25 6.82 9.16
N GLN A 218 17.27 6.02 10.22
CA GLN A 218 18.43 5.23 10.65
C GLN A 218 18.49 3.85 9.96
N MET A 219 17.44 3.45 9.23
CA MET A 219 17.36 2.14 8.61
C MET A 219 18.52 1.90 7.64
N ASN A 220 19.06 0.68 7.69
CA ASN A 220 20.16 0.25 6.84
C ASN A 220 20.10 -1.25 6.54
N ASP A 221 20.91 -1.68 5.58
CA ASP A 221 20.96 -3.08 5.10
C ASP A 221 21.22 -4.10 6.21
N ILE A 222 22.02 -3.75 7.23
CA ILE A 222 22.37 -4.66 8.32
C ILE A 222 21.14 -4.87 9.20
N ALA A 223 20.45 -3.79 9.57
CA ALA A 223 19.22 -3.86 10.36
C ALA A 223 18.15 -4.68 9.62
N TYR A 224 17.93 -4.41 8.33
CA TYR A 224 17.02 -5.17 7.49
C TYR A 224 17.35 -6.67 7.48
N LYS A 225 18.58 -7.05 7.13
CA LYS A 225 19.00 -8.46 7.00
C LYS A 225 18.89 -9.25 8.30
N ASN A 226 19.12 -8.58 9.43
CA ASN A 226 19.07 -9.22 10.75
C ASN A 226 17.66 -9.37 11.31
N GLN A 227 16.70 -8.56 10.88
CA GLN A 227 15.38 -8.46 11.49
C GLN A 227 14.24 -8.97 10.59
N VAL A 228 14.46 -9.11 9.30
CA VAL A 228 13.38 -9.52 8.38
C VAL A 228 12.86 -10.92 8.71
N LYS A 229 11.54 -11.02 8.95
CA LYS A 229 10.81 -12.26 9.25
C LYS A 229 9.90 -12.58 8.08
N LYS A 230 10.42 -13.27 7.07
CA LYS A 230 9.67 -13.63 5.84
C LYS A 230 9.61 -15.12 5.64
N VAL A 231 8.47 -15.61 5.13
CA VAL A 231 8.24 -17.01 4.75
C VAL A 231 7.55 -17.04 3.39
N GLU A 232 8.07 -17.82 2.46
CA GLU A 232 7.39 -18.12 1.19
C GLU A 232 6.36 -19.24 1.45
N ILE A 233 5.11 -19.04 0.95
CA ILE A 233 3.97 -19.92 1.18
C ILE A 233 3.58 -20.63 -0.13
#